data_ca25554f54ea50be7141a2a695f3ab9f
#
_entry.id   ca25554f54ea50be7141a2a695f3ab9f
#
_cell.length_a   1.000
_cell.length_b   1.000
_cell.length_c   1.000
_cell.angle_alpha   90.00
_cell.angle_beta   90.00
_cell.angle_gamma   90.00
#
_symmetry.space_group_name_H-M   'P 1'
#
loop_
_entity.id
_entity.type
_entity.pdbx_description
1 polymer ?
#
loop_
_entity_poly.entity_id
_entity_poly.type
_entity_poly.pdbx_seq_one_letter_code
_entity_poly.pdbx_strand_id
1 'polypeptide(L)'
;MLCKSANMPGRQITTLDHQAHRETHKIPYTYIDEDFTAVFHLTQDYYIKSIFDNWAGNIFDDNTYTAAYKKDFTTDIRIQQLNKEDKVVYGARLLNAYPTSIGGVAFTNDGENTTLDMTVTFSYDRCVEENALASSIAVSYTHLTLPTKRIV
;
A
#
# COMPACT_ATOMS: atom_id res chain seq x y z
N MET A 1 -14.94 -8.09 9.42
CA MET A 1 -13.76 -7.41 8.81
C MET A 1 -12.51 -7.94 9.49
N LEU A 2 -11.59 -8.53 8.74
CA LEU A 2 -10.44 -9.25 9.29
C LEU A 2 -9.19 -8.34 9.41
N CYS A 3 -9.15 -7.21 8.69
CA CYS A 3 -8.09 -6.22 8.84
C CYS A 3 -8.39 -5.33 10.06
N LYS A 4 -7.48 -5.29 11.01
CA LYS A 4 -7.55 -4.46 12.21
C LYS A 4 -7.10 -3.03 11.97
N SER A 5 -5.97 -2.88 11.31
CA SER A 5 -5.39 -1.59 10.97
C SER A 5 -4.55 -1.69 9.69
N ALA A 6 -4.48 -0.58 8.99
CA ALA A 6 -3.64 -0.42 7.82
C ALA A 6 -3.02 0.96 7.85
N ASN A 7 -1.73 1.06 7.60
CA ASN A 7 -1.04 2.33 7.50
C ASN A 7 -1.00 2.76 6.04
N MET A 8 -1.49 3.96 5.77
CA MET A 8 -1.34 4.54 4.44
C MET A 8 0.16 4.78 4.17
N PRO A 9 0.70 4.30 3.05
CA PRO A 9 2.12 4.51 2.76
C PRO A 9 2.44 5.99 2.56
N GLY A 10 3.54 6.43 3.13
CA GLY A 10 4.09 7.76 2.93
C GLY A 10 4.92 7.84 1.66
N ARG A 11 5.17 9.06 1.21
CA ARG A 11 6.07 9.35 0.09
C ARG A 11 7.17 10.27 0.55
N GLN A 12 8.41 9.88 0.33
CA GLN A 12 9.60 10.67 0.64
C GLN A 12 10.24 11.17 -0.65
N ILE A 13 10.50 12.47 -0.72
CA ILE A 13 11.22 13.09 -1.83
C ILE A 13 12.69 13.08 -1.50
N THR A 14 13.49 12.47 -2.34
CA THR A 14 14.94 12.47 -2.22
C THR A 14 15.52 13.67 -2.95
N THR A 15 16.36 14.41 -2.26
CA THR A 15 17.01 15.61 -2.79
C THR A 15 18.50 15.38 -2.98
N LEU A 16 19.06 15.99 -4.01
CA LEU A 16 20.49 16.04 -4.26
C LEU A 16 20.98 17.45 -3.90
N ASP A 17 22.05 17.52 -3.14
CA ASP A 17 22.71 18.79 -2.81
C ASP A 17 23.58 19.23 -3.99
N HIS A 18 23.22 20.33 -4.60
CA HIS A 18 24.01 20.97 -5.65
C HIS A 18 24.72 22.20 -5.09
N GLN A 19 26.04 22.16 -5.08
CA GLN A 19 26.84 23.26 -4.62
C GLN A 19 27.21 24.17 -5.80
N ALA A 20 26.63 25.37 -5.80
CA ALA A 20 26.97 26.43 -6.75
C ALA A 20 27.64 27.58 -6.02
N HIS A 21 28.90 27.84 -6.31
CA HIS A 21 29.75 28.83 -5.61
C HIS A 21 29.85 28.59 -4.11
N ARG A 22 29.20 29.43 -3.29
CA ARG A 22 29.20 29.33 -1.82
C ARG A 22 27.87 28.88 -1.24
N GLU A 23 26.89 28.63 -2.07
CA GLU A 23 25.55 28.25 -1.64
C GLU A 23 25.25 26.83 -2.07
N THR A 24 24.59 26.08 -1.17
CA THR A 24 24.11 24.72 -1.43
C THR A 24 22.62 24.77 -1.71
N HIS A 25 22.23 24.32 -2.89
CA HIS A 25 20.83 24.20 -3.30
C HIS A 25 20.41 22.74 -3.28
N LYS A 26 19.27 22.46 -2.65
CA LYS A 26 18.66 21.13 -2.64
C LYS A 26 17.75 20.98 -3.85
N ILE A 27 18.08 20.06 -4.74
CA ILE A 27 17.30 19.78 -5.94
C ILE A 27 16.62 18.45 -5.77
N PRO A 28 15.27 18.37 -5.81
CA PRO A 28 14.55 17.10 -5.77
C PRO A 28 14.83 16.32 -7.06
N TYR A 29 15.21 15.05 -6.92
CA TYR A 29 15.56 14.26 -8.07
C TYR A 29 14.74 12.98 -8.22
N THR A 30 14.24 12.40 -7.11
CA THR A 30 13.38 11.23 -7.13
C THR A 30 12.48 11.17 -5.90
N TYR A 31 11.54 10.26 -5.90
CA TYR A 31 10.73 9.94 -4.72
C TYR A 31 10.79 8.44 -4.42
N ILE A 32 10.62 8.11 -3.16
CA ILE A 32 10.55 6.74 -2.66
C ILE A 32 9.22 6.60 -1.94
N ASP A 33 8.43 5.63 -2.33
CA ASP A 33 7.21 5.26 -1.62
C ASP A 33 7.56 4.23 -0.54
N GLU A 34 7.00 4.41 0.66
CA GLU A 34 7.18 3.49 1.78
C GLU A 34 6.37 2.21 1.56
N ASP A 35 6.85 1.11 2.13
CA ASP A 35 6.11 -0.15 2.11
C ASP A 35 4.78 -0.03 2.86
N PHE A 36 3.78 -0.71 2.36
CA PHE A 36 2.46 -0.77 2.97
C PHE A 36 2.41 -1.86 4.03
N THR A 37 1.99 -1.51 5.25
CA THR A 37 1.85 -2.47 6.35
C THR A 37 0.40 -2.55 6.81
N ALA A 38 -0.11 -3.77 6.92
CA ALA A 38 -1.45 -4.05 7.44
C ALA A 38 -1.40 -5.09 8.56
N VAL A 39 -2.26 -4.89 9.55
CA VAL A 39 -2.42 -5.81 10.68
C VAL A 39 -3.76 -6.51 10.55
N PHE A 40 -3.75 -7.83 10.62
CA PHE A 40 -4.92 -8.68 10.51
C PHE A 40 -5.18 -9.43 11.80
N HIS A 41 -6.45 -9.56 12.17
CA HIS A 41 -6.86 -10.47 13.22
C HIS A 41 -6.80 -11.92 12.74
N LEU A 42 -6.16 -12.76 13.51
CA LEU A 42 -6.17 -14.19 13.27
C LEU A 42 -7.45 -14.80 13.83
N THR A 43 -8.18 -15.46 12.96
CA THR A 43 -9.32 -16.30 13.35
C THR A 43 -8.83 -17.65 13.83
N GLN A 44 -9.68 -18.38 14.56
CA GLN A 44 -9.40 -19.72 15.08
C GLN A 44 -8.96 -20.72 14.00
N ASP A 45 -9.43 -20.52 12.77
CA ASP A 45 -9.14 -21.38 11.60
C ASP A 45 -7.84 -21.00 10.87
N TYR A 46 -7.12 -19.97 11.32
CA TYR A 46 -5.90 -19.46 10.67
C TYR A 46 -6.08 -19.19 9.15
N TYR A 47 -7.30 -18.90 8.74
CA TYR A 47 -7.66 -18.72 7.33
C TYR A 47 -6.81 -17.65 6.64
N ILE A 48 -6.63 -16.50 7.30
CA ILE A 48 -5.83 -15.39 6.75
C ILE A 48 -4.36 -15.79 6.59
N LYS A 49 -3.81 -16.46 7.61
CA LYS A 49 -2.42 -16.92 7.54
C LYS A 49 -2.22 -17.88 6.37
N SER A 50 -3.13 -18.82 6.18
CA SER A 50 -3.05 -19.79 5.08
C SER A 50 -3.14 -19.12 3.70
N ILE A 51 -3.93 -18.05 3.55
CA ILE A 51 -3.99 -17.26 2.30
C ILE A 51 -2.62 -16.63 2.01
N PHE A 52 -2.02 -15.97 2.99
CA PHE A 52 -0.74 -15.31 2.78
C PHE A 52 0.41 -16.30 2.60
N ASP A 53 0.40 -17.43 3.31
CA ASP A 53 1.40 -18.48 3.14
C ASP A 53 1.28 -19.12 1.74
N ASN A 54 0.07 -19.35 1.23
CA ASN A 54 -0.13 -19.82 -0.14
C ASN A 54 0.29 -18.77 -1.17
N TRP A 55 0.02 -17.50 -0.90
CA TRP A 55 0.49 -16.43 -1.79
C TRP A 55 2.01 -16.35 -1.84
N ALA A 56 2.67 -16.43 -0.68
CA ALA A 56 4.13 -16.49 -0.62
C ALA A 56 4.69 -17.73 -1.33
N GLY A 57 4.05 -18.89 -1.18
CA GLY A 57 4.43 -20.10 -1.91
C GLY A 57 4.28 -19.99 -3.43
N ASN A 58 3.32 -19.19 -3.91
CA ASN A 58 3.19 -18.91 -5.35
C ASN A 58 4.28 -17.95 -5.87
N ILE A 59 4.87 -17.13 -5.01
CA ILE A 59 5.98 -16.25 -5.38
C ILE A 59 7.26 -17.06 -5.53
N PHE A 60 7.50 -17.94 -4.59
CA PHE A 60 8.71 -18.75 -4.53
C PHE A 60 8.36 -20.22 -4.25
N ASP A 61 8.67 -21.09 -5.19
CA ASP A 61 8.46 -22.54 -5.02
C ASP A 61 9.65 -23.16 -4.30
N ASP A 62 9.42 -23.60 -3.07
CA ASP A 62 10.46 -24.21 -2.22
C ASP A 62 10.99 -25.55 -2.77
N ASN A 63 10.22 -26.22 -3.63
CA ASN A 63 10.64 -27.50 -4.19
C ASN A 63 11.54 -27.35 -5.43
N THR A 64 11.25 -26.37 -6.27
CA THR A 64 11.97 -26.13 -7.52
C THR A 64 13.00 -25.01 -7.42
N TYR A 65 12.98 -24.26 -6.31
CA TYR A 65 13.80 -23.06 -6.09
C TYR A 65 13.68 -22.03 -7.22
N THR A 66 12.50 -21.97 -7.82
CA THR A 66 12.18 -21.02 -8.89
C THR A 66 11.25 -19.92 -8.40
N ALA A 67 11.51 -18.69 -8.84
CA ALA A 67 10.60 -17.57 -8.62
C ALA A 67 9.64 -17.44 -9.79
N ALA A 68 8.37 -17.18 -9.50
CA ALA A 68 7.37 -16.89 -10.51
C ALA A 68 7.62 -15.54 -11.18
N TYR A 69 7.03 -15.32 -12.37
CA TYR A 69 7.08 -14.01 -13.00
C TYR A 69 6.22 -13.01 -12.20
N LYS A 70 6.73 -11.78 -12.06
CA LYS A 70 6.10 -10.75 -11.24
C LYS A 70 4.61 -10.55 -11.54
N LYS A 71 4.22 -10.59 -12.80
CA LYS A 71 2.82 -10.45 -13.24
C LYS A 71 1.89 -11.57 -12.76
N ASP A 72 2.44 -12.73 -12.39
CA ASP A 72 1.63 -13.90 -12.04
C ASP A 72 1.23 -13.91 -10.56
N PHE A 73 2.02 -13.26 -9.69
CA PHE A 73 1.74 -13.21 -8.26
C PHE A 73 1.34 -11.82 -7.74
N THR A 74 1.53 -10.75 -8.51
CA THR A 74 1.14 -9.40 -8.08
C THR A 74 -0.35 -9.15 -8.25
N THR A 75 -0.89 -8.34 -7.35
CA THR A 75 -2.29 -7.90 -7.40
C THR A 75 -2.41 -6.43 -7.02
N ASP A 76 -3.52 -5.82 -7.33
CA ASP A 76 -3.80 -4.45 -6.91
C ASP A 76 -4.51 -4.45 -5.55
N ILE A 77 -3.96 -3.71 -4.59
CA ILE A 77 -4.57 -3.52 -3.28
C ILE A 77 -5.22 -2.14 -3.23
N ARG A 78 -6.48 -2.12 -2.82
CA ARG A 78 -7.23 -0.88 -2.63
C ARG A 78 -7.44 -0.62 -1.15
N ILE A 79 -7.03 0.56 -0.70
CA ILE A 79 -7.22 1.06 0.66
C ILE A 79 -8.23 2.21 0.56
N GLN A 80 -9.32 2.13 1.32
CA GLN A 80 -10.37 3.14 1.27
C GLN A 80 -10.74 3.57 2.68
N GLN A 81 -10.79 4.88 2.87
CA GLN A 81 -11.33 5.47 4.08
C GLN A 81 -12.81 5.77 3.86
N LEU A 82 -13.65 5.22 4.74
CA LEU A 82 -15.08 5.43 4.73
C LEU A 82 -15.46 6.49 5.76
N ASN A 83 -16.50 7.26 5.47
CA ASN A 83 -17.13 8.14 6.45
C ASN A 83 -18.16 7.36 7.30
N LYS A 84 -18.84 8.06 8.21
CA LYS A 84 -19.89 7.46 9.06
C LYS A 84 -21.12 6.96 8.27
N GLU A 85 -21.24 7.33 7.01
CA GLU A 85 -22.31 6.93 6.10
C GLU A 85 -21.88 5.85 5.10
N ASP A 86 -20.75 5.19 5.37
CA ASP A 86 -20.12 4.17 4.50
C ASP A 86 -19.78 4.66 3.08
N LYS A 87 -19.61 5.96 2.91
CA LYS A 87 -19.16 6.54 1.65
C LYS A 87 -17.64 6.69 1.64
N VAL A 88 -17.02 6.34 0.53
CA VAL A 88 -15.58 6.51 0.32
C VAL A 88 -15.25 8.00 0.26
N VAL A 89 -14.43 8.46 1.19
CA VAL A 89 -13.93 9.85 1.25
C VAL A 89 -12.56 9.95 0.60
N TYR A 90 -11.70 9.00 0.90
CA TYR A 90 -10.33 8.94 0.39
C TYR A 90 -9.95 7.50 0.12
N GLY A 91 -9.14 7.28 -0.89
CA GLY A 91 -8.63 5.98 -1.22
C GLY A 91 -7.26 6.04 -1.87
N ALA A 92 -6.55 4.94 -1.80
CA ALA A 92 -5.33 4.71 -2.53
C ALA A 92 -5.36 3.32 -3.14
N ARG A 93 -4.84 3.20 -4.35
CA ARG A 93 -4.63 1.93 -5.03
C ARG A 93 -3.15 1.68 -5.20
N LEU A 94 -2.70 0.58 -4.64
CA LEU A 94 -1.34 0.08 -4.77
C LEU A 94 -1.29 -0.87 -5.95
N LEU A 95 -0.51 -0.53 -6.95
CA LEU A 95 -0.40 -1.31 -8.18
C LEU A 95 0.70 -2.35 -8.04
N ASN A 96 0.42 -3.56 -8.52
CA ASN A 96 1.35 -4.70 -8.51
C ASN A 96 1.91 -4.99 -7.11
N ALA A 97 1.04 -5.00 -6.11
CA ALA A 97 1.43 -5.29 -4.74
C ALA A 97 1.60 -6.80 -4.51
N TYR A 98 2.54 -7.13 -3.66
CA TYR A 98 2.78 -8.49 -3.19
C TYR A 98 3.34 -8.48 -1.77
N PRO A 99 3.12 -9.52 -0.96
CA PRO A 99 3.63 -9.58 0.39
C PRO A 99 5.15 -9.82 0.37
N THR A 100 5.90 -8.99 1.10
CA THR A 100 7.35 -9.14 1.29
C THR A 100 7.69 -9.73 2.63
N SER A 101 6.86 -9.48 3.64
CA SER A 101 7.06 -10.01 4.98
C SER A 101 5.73 -10.38 5.60
N ILE A 102 5.64 -11.61 6.09
CA ILE A 102 4.52 -12.13 6.85
C ILE A 102 5.00 -12.29 8.29
N GLY A 103 4.44 -11.49 9.20
CA GLY A 103 4.84 -11.50 10.61
C GLY A 103 4.60 -12.85 11.27
N GLY A 104 5.50 -13.22 12.16
CA GLY A 104 5.33 -14.38 13.01
C GLY A 104 4.19 -14.18 14.01
N VAL A 105 3.52 -15.25 14.36
CA VAL A 105 2.46 -15.27 15.38
C VAL A 105 3.07 -15.68 16.71
N ALA A 106 2.95 -14.83 17.73
CA ALA A 106 3.40 -15.15 19.08
C ALA A 106 2.31 -15.96 19.80
N PHE A 107 2.64 -17.14 20.23
CA PHE A 107 1.76 -17.97 21.05
C PHE A 107 2.08 -17.76 22.52
N THR A 108 1.10 -17.31 23.31
CA THR A 108 1.20 -17.18 24.75
C THR A 108 0.04 -17.92 25.41
N ASN A 109 0.34 -18.68 26.46
CA ASN A 109 -0.68 -19.39 27.23
C ASN A 109 -1.30 -18.50 28.34
N ASP A 110 -0.67 -17.37 28.66
CA ASP A 110 -1.07 -16.46 29.74
C ASP A 110 -2.00 -15.32 29.27
N GLY A 111 -2.39 -15.32 28.00
CA GLY A 111 -3.20 -14.25 27.41
C GLY A 111 -4.69 -14.42 27.70
N GLU A 112 -5.19 -13.86 28.80
CA GLU A 112 -6.62 -13.70 28.99
C GLU A 112 -7.17 -12.63 28.01
N ASN A 113 -8.14 -13.01 27.16
CA ASN A 113 -8.88 -12.13 26.23
C ASN A 113 -8.03 -11.36 25.20
N THR A 114 -6.88 -11.87 24.79
CA THR A 114 -6.08 -11.26 23.74
C THR A 114 -6.35 -11.93 22.39
N THR A 115 -6.68 -11.12 21.39
CA THR A 115 -6.77 -11.56 20.00
C THR A 115 -5.38 -11.65 19.40
N LEU A 116 -5.10 -12.74 18.68
CA LEU A 116 -3.85 -12.87 17.95
C LEU A 116 -3.89 -12.00 16.69
N ASP A 117 -2.85 -11.21 16.51
CA ASP A 117 -2.70 -10.32 15.36
C ASP A 117 -1.50 -10.75 14.53
N MET A 118 -1.62 -10.59 13.22
CA MET A 118 -0.55 -10.84 12.27
C MET A 118 -0.29 -9.59 11.44
N THR A 119 0.97 -9.19 11.35
CA THR A 119 1.39 -8.04 10.55
C THR A 119 1.92 -8.53 9.21
N VAL A 120 1.43 -7.95 8.13
CA VAL A 120 1.91 -8.24 6.77
C VAL A 120 2.39 -6.96 6.13
N THR A 121 3.60 -7.00 5.58
CA THR A 121 4.18 -5.89 4.83
C THR A 121 4.14 -6.21 3.34
N PHE A 122 3.68 -5.24 2.56
CA PHE A 122 3.56 -5.35 1.12
C PHE A 122 4.49 -4.36 0.44
N SER A 123 5.15 -4.81 -0.59
CA SER A 123 5.81 -3.95 -1.56
C SER A 123 4.93 -3.80 -2.80
N TYR A 124 5.02 -2.66 -3.45
CA TYR A 124 4.22 -2.32 -4.62
C TYR A 124 5.02 -1.41 -5.56
N ASP A 125 4.61 -1.32 -6.82
CA ASP A 125 5.32 -0.52 -7.82
C ASP A 125 4.94 0.95 -7.75
N ARG A 126 3.66 1.23 -7.51
CA ARG A 126 3.13 2.59 -7.54
C ARG A 126 1.88 2.73 -6.69
N CYS A 127 1.80 3.82 -5.94
CA CYS A 127 0.61 4.24 -5.23
C CYS A 127 -0.13 5.31 -6.06
N VAL A 128 -1.40 5.06 -6.35
CA VAL A 128 -2.30 6.00 -7.03
C VAL A 128 -3.38 6.42 -6.05
N GLU A 129 -3.46 7.71 -5.79
CA GLU A 129 -4.49 8.26 -4.93
C GLU A 129 -5.84 8.29 -5.66
N GLU A 130 -6.87 7.75 -5.02
CA GLU A 130 -8.25 7.77 -5.49
C GLU A 130 -9.07 8.64 -4.54
N ASN A 131 -9.08 9.94 -4.75
CA ASN A 131 -9.88 10.86 -3.93
C ASN A 131 -11.22 11.12 -4.62
N ALA A 132 -12.33 10.64 -4.02
CA ALA A 132 -13.67 10.82 -4.56
C ALA A 132 -14.07 12.30 -4.68
N LEU A 133 -13.67 13.14 -3.73
CA LEU A 133 -13.88 14.57 -3.77
C LEU A 133 -13.04 15.25 -4.87
N ALA A 134 -11.77 14.89 -4.99
CA ALA A 134 -10.90 15.42 -6.02
C ALA A 134 -11.35 14.97 -7.42
N SER A 135 -11.84 13.73 -7.56
CA SER A 135 -12.40 13.25 -8.81
C SER A 135 -13.64 14.04 -9.25
N SER A 136 -14.54 14.34 -8.31
CA SER A 136 -15.73 15.15 -8.62
C SER A 136 -15.37 16.60 -8.94
N ILE A 137 -14.44 17.19 -8.23
CA ILE A 137 -13.90 18.53 -8.50
C ILE A 137 -13.15 18.54 -9.86
N ALA A 138 -12.34 17.51 -10.13
CA ALA A 138 -11.62 17.40 -11.39
C ALA A 138 -12.57 17.28 -12.60
N VAL A 139 -13.65 16.54 -12.48
CA VAL A 139 -14.69 16.44 -13.52
C VAL A 139 -15.38 17.78 -13.73
N SER A 140 -15.79 18.45 -12.68
CA SER A 140 -16.39 19.80 -12.74
C SER A 140 -15.41 20.81 -13.32
N TYR A 141 -14.16 20.76 -12.92
CA TYR A 141 -13.10 21.63 -13.42
C TYR A 141 -12.76 21.36 -14.88
N THR A 142 -12.73 20.11 -15.30
CA THR A 142 -12.50 19.73 -16.70
C THR A 142 -13.58 20.32 -17.62
N HIS A 143 -14.82 20.36 -17.14
CA HIS A 143 -15.91 20.96 -17.89
C HIS A 143 -15.78 22.48 -18.02
N LEU A 144 -15.34 23.17 -16.96
CA LEU A 144 -15.17 24.62 -16.92
C LEU A 144 -13.85 25.12 -17.49
N THR A 145 -12.79 24.34 -17.42
CA THR A 145 -11.41 24.76 -17.73
C THR A 145 -10.87 24.18 -19.03
N LEU A 146 -11.67 23.46 -19.78
CA LEU A 146 -11.24 22.91 -21.07
C LEU A 146 -10.58 23.97 -21.98
N PRO A 147 -11.06 25.22 -22.06
CA PRO A 147 -10.38 26.30 -22.78
C PRO A 147 -9.05 26.71 -22.14
N THR A 148 -8.93 26.63 -20.80
CA THR A 148 -7.74 27.06 -20.05
C THR A 148 -6.61 26.06 -20.16
N LYS A 149 -6.90 24.77 -20.24
CA LYS A 149 -5.90 23.72 -20.45
C LYS A 149 -5.11 23.86 -21.75
N ARG A 150 -5.64 24.54 -22.73
CA ARG A 150 -4.96 24.80 -24.00
C ARG A 150 -3.96 25.94 -23.92
N ILE A 151 -4.08 26.76 -22.93
CA ILE A 151 -3.24 27.94 -22.71
C ILE A 151 -2.03 27.56 -21.85
N VAL A 152 -2.22 26.61 -20.97
CA VAL A 152 -1.17 26.08 -20.10
C VAL A 152 -0.56 24.83 -20.72
#